data_762ffe00bb0d5721698f7cbd06b8b5eb
#
_entry.id   762ffe00bb0d5721698f7cbd06b8b5eb
#
_cell.length_a   1.000
_cell.length_b   1.000
_cell.length_c   1.000
_cell.angle_alpha   90.00
_cell.angle_beta   90.00
_cell.angle_gamma   90.00
#
_symmetry.space_group_name_H-M   'P 1'
#
loop_
_entity.id
_entity.type
_entity.pdbx_description
1 polymer ?
#
loop_
_entity_poly.entity_id
_entity_poly.type
_entity_poly.pdbx_seq_one_letter_code
_entity_poly.pdbx_strand_id
1 'polypeptide(L)'
;MKKIISLILALAMVCGAMFALASCASNEGCKIGVQQGTTGELYLKGDADMAFAGYSNIECKSYSTAGLAVKAMLDGQINYVIIDNEVAKALVNQNPGTKVIDIALSAEEYAFGVDKSQDNIKAALNELLAEMKADGSLDALFAKYDALEYDDDGNVIGGDENIVGIDSADKDNNNAAGQLVVATNAAFAPFEYKKGNQFAGIDMEIMKALADKLGLELVIEDMDFDAVVTSVGKNNIDIAASGLTIKESRKQAVNFSDSYFSEAFQVLIVPTSNTEFDSCKTKADIEAILKAK
;
A
#
# COMPACT_ATOMS: atom_id res chain seq x y z
N MET A 1 -49.67 -2.74 49.54
CA MET A 1 -49.79 -2.01 48.26
C MET A 1 -48.49 -1.30 47.83
N LYS A 2 -47.80 -0.51 48.68
CA LYS A 2 -46.57 0.18 48.32
C LYS A 2 -45.38 -0.73 47.90
N LYS A 3 -45.24 -1.93 48.51
CA LYS A 3 -44.16 -2.87 48.16
C LYS A 3 -44.37 -3.63 46.85
N ILE A 4 -45.61 -3.79 46.41
CA ILE A 4 -45.95 -4.49 45.15
C ILE A 4 -45.72 -3.51 43.97
N ILE A 5 -46.02 -2.24 44.16
CA ILE A 5 -45.79 -1.20 43.12
C ILE A 5 -44.27 -1.02 42.86
N SER A 6 -43.43 -1.10 43.92
CA SER A 6 -41.97 -0.98 43.78
C SER A 6 -41.36 -2.16 43.03
N LEU A 7 -41.93 -3.35 43.13
CA LEU A 7 -41.44 -4.55 42.45
C LEU A 7 -41.83 -4.54 40.95
N ILE A 8 -43.00 -4.02 40.62
CA ILE A 8 -43.46 -3.88 39.22
C ILE A 8 -42.65 -2.80 38.47
N LEU A 9 -42.28 -1.69 39.12
CA LEU A 9 -41.41 -0.66 38.53
C LEU A 9 -39.97 -1.17 38.30
N ALA A 10 -39.43 -2.00 39.22
CA ALA A 10 -38.10 -2.58 39.03
C ALA A 10 -38.08 -3.61 37.90
N LEU A 11 -39.16 -4.39 37.73
CA LEU A 11 -39.25 -5.37 36.61
C LEU A 11 -39.43 -4.67 35.23
N ALA A 12 -40.12 -3.54 35.19
CA ALA A 12 -40.28 -2.75 33.99
C ALA A 12 -38.97 -2.08 33.54
N MET A 13 -38.07 -1.67 34.48
CA MET A 13 -36.76 -1.11 34.14
C MET A 13 -35.78 -2.20 33.65
N VAL A 14 -35.86 -3.44 34.13
CA VAL A 14 -35.02 -4.54 33.66
C VAL A 14 -35.45 -5.02 32.27
N CYS A 15 -36.75 -5.05 31.97
CA CYS A 15 -37.24 -5.34 30.62
C CYS A 15 -36.96 -4.21 29.61
N GLY A 16 -36.92 -2.95 30.05
CA GLY A 16 -36.57 -1.80 29.18
C GLY A 16 -35.08 -1.76 28.83
N ALA A 17 -34.18 -2.28 29.68
CA ALA A 17 -32.75 -2.33 29.42
C ALA A 17 -32.32 -3.48 28.49
N MET A 18 -33.15 -4.51 28.31
CA MET A 18 -32.86 -5.60 27.34
C MET A 18 -33.31 -5.32 25.91
N PHE A 19 -34.10 -4.26 25.68
CA PHE A 19 -34.51 -3.85 24.34
C PHE A 19 -33.64 -2.75 23.71
N ALA A 20 -32.64 -2.22 24.44
CA ALA A 20 -31.74 -1.19 23.95
C ALA A 20 -30.45 -1.73 23.31
N LEU A 21 -30.31 -3.07 23.19
CA LEU A 21 -29.22 -3.75 22.44
C LEU A 21 -29.71 -4.43 21.15
N ALA A 22 -30.90 -4.11 20.66
CA ALA A 22 -31.14 -4.22 19.25
C ALA A 22 -30.33 -3.10 18.58
N SER A 23 -29.02 -3.32 18.46
CA SER A 23 -28.20 -2.63 17.48
C SER A 23 -29.05 -2.54 16.20
N CYS A 24 -29.37 -1.36 15.77
CA CYS A 24 -29.68 -1.12 14.37
C CYS A 24 -28.51 -1.75 13.60
N ALA A 25 -28.68 -2.97 13.13
CA ALA A 25 -27.95 -3.42 11.97
C ALA A 25 -28.45 -2.47 10.86
N SER A 26 -27.79 -1.31 10.74
CA SER A 26 -27.86 -0.52 9.55
C SER A 26 -27.49 -1.50 8.44
N ASN A 27 -28.38 -1.64 7.47
CA ASN A 27 -28.13 -2.34 6.21
C ASN A 27 -27.13 -1.49 5.38
N GLU A 28 -26.03 -1.07 6.05
CA GLU A 28 -24.92 -0.44 5.36
C GLU A 28 -24.14 -1.56 4.69
N GLY A 29 -24.17 -1.55 3.35
CA GLY A 29 -23.45 -2.52 2.53
C GLY A 29 -21.96 -2.61 2.91
N CYS A 30 -21.29 -3.66 2.49
CA CYS A 30 -19.87 -3.86 2.75
C CYS A 30 -19.04 -2.71 2.17
N LYS A 31 -18.17 -2.13 3.01
CA LYS A 31 -17.25 -1.05 2.65
C LYS A 31 -15.83 -1.57 2.72
N ILE A 32 -15.06 -1.44 1.65
CA ILE A 32 -13.65 -1.86 1.61
C ILE A 32 -12.77 -0.66 1.29
N GLY A 33 -11.76 -0.45 2.12
CA GLY A 33 -10.76 0.60 1.95
C GLY A 33 -9.65 0.17 1.01
N VAL A 34 -9.14 1.12 0.26
CA VAL A 34 -7.99 0.97 -0.65
C VAL A 34 -7.17 2.25 -0.63
N GLN A 35 -5.91 2.18 -1.04
CA GLN A 35 -5.18 3.38 -1.39
C GLN A 35 -5.58 3.83 -2.80
N GLN A 36 -5.82 5.13 -2.98
CA GLN A 36 -6.22 5.71 -4.26
C GLN A 36 -5.18 5.48 -5.34
N GLY A 37 -5.61 5.11 -6.55
CA GLY A 37 -4.74 4.88 -7.72
C GLY A 37 -4.03 3.53 -7.74
N THR A 38 -4.14 2.71 -6.68
CA THR A 38 -3.49 1.39 -6.60
C THR A 38 -4.27 0.30 -7.35
N THR A 39 -3.63 -0.84 -7.53
CA THR A 39 -4.25 -2.04 -8.11
C THR A 39 -5.38 -2.58 -7.22
N GLY A 40 -5.30 -2.40 -5.89
CA GLY A 40 -6.38 -2.73 -4.96
C GLY A 40 -7.66 -1.95 -5.24
N GLU A 41 -7.56 -0.66 -5.59
CA GLU A 41 -8.71 0.14 -6.01
C GLU A 41 -9.32 -0.39 -7.32
N LEU A 42 -8.45 -0.72 -8.28
CA LEU A 42 -8.89 -1.27 -9.57
C LEU A 42 -9.54 -2.65 -9.42
N TYR A 43 -9.06 -3.48 -8.48
CA TYR A 43 -9.65 -4.77 -8.18
C TYR A 43 -11.11 -4.64 -7.73
N LEU A 44 -11.41 -3.64 -6.89
CA LEU A 44 -12.77 -3.39 -6.41
C LEU A 44 -13.66 -2.69 -7.46
N LYS A 45 -13.13 -1.71 -8.17
CA LYS A 45 -13.90 -0.92 -9.14
C LYS A 45 -14.09 -1.62 -10.48
N GLY A 46 -13.23 -2.59 -10.79
CA GLY A 46 -13.12 -3.20 -12.10
C GLY A 46 -12.11 -2.47 -12.98
N ASP A 47 -11.34 -3.24 -13.74
CA ASP A 47 -10.35 -2.71 -14.69
C ASP A 47 -10.10 -3.74 -15.80
N ALA A 48 -10.29 -3.32 -17.05
CA ALA A 48 -10.17 -4.22 -18.20
C ALA A 48 -8.71 -4.60 -18.50
N ASP A 49 -7.76 -3.71 -18.24
CA ASP A 49 -6.34 -3.89 -18.43
C ASP A 49 -5.79 -4.99 -17.50
N MET A 50 -6.27 -5.02 -16.25
CA MET A 50 -5.94 -6.03 -15.25
C MET A 50 -6.91 -7.22 -15.23
N ALA A 51 -7.88 -7.25 -16.12
CA ALA A 51 -8.95 -8.25 -16.16
C ALA A 51 -9.74 -8.38 -14.85
N PHE A 52 -9.94 -7.29 -14.14
CA PHE A 52 -10.74 -7.25 -12.92
C PHE A 52 -12.19 -6.93 -13.23
N ALA A 53 -13.10 -7.79 -12.74
CA ALA A 53 -14.54 -7.60 -12.95
C ALA A 53 -15.15 -6.50 -12.06
N GLY A 54 -14.51 -6.20 -10.92
CA GLY A 54 -15.05 -5.31 -9.91
C GLY A 54 -16.23 -5.89 -9.13
N TYR A 55 -16.74 -5.08 -8.19
CA TYR A 55 -17.82 -5.45 -7.27
C TYR A 55 -18.86 -4.34 -7.18
N SER A 56 -20.07 -4.58 -7.69
CA SER A 56 -21.17 -3.60 -7.64
C SER A 56 -21.87 -3.53 -6.28
N ASN A 57 -21.68 -4.55 -5.43
CA ASN A 57 -22.28 -4.68 -4.10
C ASN A 57 -21.38 -4.20 -2.97
N ILE A 58 -20.16 -3.75 -3.27
CA ILE A 58 -19.17 -3.27 -2.31
C ILE A 58 -18.93 -1.78 -2.55
N GLU A 59 -18.97 -0.99 -1.48
CA GLU A 59 -18.57 0.40 -1.53
C GLU A 59 -17.05 0.49 -1.40
N CYS A 60 -16.36 0.89 -2.49
CA CYS A 60 -14.93 1.15 -2.49
C CYS A 60 -14.65 2.52 -1.85
N LYS A 61 -13.90 2.55 -0.74
CA LYS A 61 -13.45 3.77 -0.05
C LYS A 61 -11.98 4.01 -0.33
N SER A 62 -11.68 5.03 -1.13
CA SER A 62 -10.31 5.41 -1.47
C SER A 62 -9.72 6.35 -0.42
N TYR A 63 -8.49 6.08 0.01
CA TYR A 63 -7.71 6.87 0.96
C TYR A 63 -6.40 7.30 0.32
N SER A 64 -5.80 8.39 0.79
CA SER A 64 -4.49 8.84 0.26
C SER A 64 -3.35 7.89 0.62
N THR A 65 -3.45 7.15 1.74
CA THR A 65 -2.49 6.10 2.12
C THR A 65 -3.20 4.84 2.61
N ALA A 66 -2.55 3.69 2.48
CA ALA A 66 -3.06 2.42 2.98
C ALA A 66 -3.21 2.41 4.53
N GLY A 67 -2.30 3.08 5.25
CA GLY A 67 -2.39 3.24 6.71
C GLY A 67 -3.65 3.94 7.17
N LEU A 68 -4.12 4.96 6.43
CA LEU A 68 -5.40 5.63 6.72
C LEU A 68 -6.60 4.70 6.50
N ALA A 69 -6.53 3.81 5.50
CA ALA A 69 -7.57 2.80 5.29
C ALA A 69 -7.62 1.80 6.46
N VAL A 70 -6.46 1.30 6.93
CA VAL A 70 -6.38 0.41 8.09
C VAL A 70 -6.93 1.09 9.34
N LYS A 71 -6.57 2.36 9.59
CA LYS A 71 -7.11 3.12 10.70
C LYS A 71 -8.64 3.25 10.61
N ALA A 72 -9.18 3.58 9.45
CA ALA A 72 -10.63 3.65 9.24
C ALA A 72 -11.33 2.30 9.48
N MET A 73 -10.67 1.18 9.18
CA MET A 73 -11.15 -0.16 9.51
C MET A 73 -11.18 -0.41 11.02
N LEU A 74 -10.12 -0.06 11.72
CA LEU A 74 -10.06 -0.18 13.19
C LEU A 74 -11.09 0.72 13.89
N ASP A 75 -11.36 1.89 13.33
CA ASP A 75 -12.40 2.82 13.81
C ASP A 75 -13.84 2.35 13.44
N GLY A 76 -14.00 1.21 12.75
CA GLY A 76 -15.30 0.64 12.36
C GLY A 76 -16.03 1.40 11.24
N GLN A 77 -15.32 2.27 10.50
CA GLN A 77 -15.89 3.03 9.39
C GLN A 77 -16.00 2.21 8.09
N ILE A 78 -15.13 1.22 7.94
CA ILE A 78 -15.09 0.26 6.83
C ILE A 78 -14.88 -1.15 7.38
N ASN A 79 -15.12 -2.18 6.56
CA ASN A 79 -15.07 -3.57 6.98
C ASN A 79 -13.68 -4.19 6.79
N TYR A 80 -13.04 -3.93 5.66
CA TYR A 80 -11.78 -4.56 5.24
C TYR A 80 -10.91 -3.56 4.48
N VAL A 81 -9.64 -3.94 4.26
CA VAL A 81 -8.71 -3.19 3.39
C VAL A 81 -8.13 -4.15 2.35
N ILE A 82 -7.98 -3.69 1.10
CA ILE A 82 -7.22 -4.40 0.06
C ILE A 82 -5.98 -3.59 -0.25
N ILE A 83 -4.83 -4.24 -0.22
CA ILE A 83 -3.51 -3.66 -0.49
C ILE A 83 -2.51 -4.77 -0.87
N ASP A 84 -1.34 -4.39 -1.36
CA ASP A 84 -0.25 -5.28 -1.73
C ASP A 84 0.29 -6.07 -0.53
N ASN A 85 0.68 -7.33 -0.78
CA ASN A 85 1.05 -8.32 0.24
C ASN A 85 2.16 -7.84 1.19
N GLU A 86 3.26 -7.29 0.68
CA GLU A 86 4.38 -6.85 1.53
C GLU A 86 3.99 -5.64 2.38
N VAL A 87 3.22 -4.71 1.80
CA VAL A 87 2.70 -3.55 2.52
C VAL A 87 1.66 -3.98 3.57
N ALA A 88 0.83 -4.98 3.26
CA ALA A 88 -0.12 -5.54 4.22
C ALA A 88 0.60 -6.14 5.44
N LYS A 89 1.70 -6.88 5.24
CA LYS A 89 2.53 -7.42 6.34
C LYS A 89 3.06 -6.29 7.23
N ALA A 90 3.65 -5.25 6.62
CA ALA A 90 4.12 -4.08 7.35
C ALA A 90 3.00 -3.40 8.14
N LEU A 91 1.83 -3.19 7.51
CA LEU A 91 0.68 -2.54 8.15
C LEU A 91 0.10 -3.33 9.32
N VAL A 92 -0.02 -4.65 9.23
CA VAL A 92 -0.57 -5.45 10.34
C VAL A 92 0.40 -5.53 11.51
N ASN A 93 1.70 -5.51 11.27
CA ASN A 93 2.71 -5.39 12.33
C ASN A 93 2.59 -4.05 13.08
N GLN A 94 2.26 -2.98 12.37
CA GLN A 94 2.06 -1.64 12.92
C GLN A 94 0.68 -1.45 13.59
N ASN A 95 -0.29 -2.30 13.31
CA ASN A 95 -1.68 -2.11 13.74
C ASN A 95 -2.21 -3.36 14.45
N PRO A 96 -1.92 -3.54 15.76
CA PRO A 96 -2.46 -4.62 16.57
C PRO A 96 -3.98 -4.71 16.45
N GLY A 97 -4.51 -5.93 16.36
CA GLY A 97 -5.94 -6.15 16.14
C GLY A 97 -6.33 -6.34 14.67
N THR A 98 -5.35 -6.35 13.76
CA THR A 98 -5.54 -6.69 12.35
C THR A 98 -4.81 -7.97 11.96
N LYS A 99 -5.23 -8.61 10.88
CA LYS A 99 -4.55 -9.77 10.26
C LYS A 99 -4.66 -9.73 8.75
N VAL A 100 -3.67 -10.30 8.08
CA VAL A 100 -3.70 -10.53 6.63
C VAL A 100 -4.42 -11.86 6.35
N ILE A 101 -5.28 -11.86 5.35
CA ILE A 101 -5.74 -13.08 4.70
C ILE A 101 -4.78 -13.33 3.53
N ASP A 102 -3.78 -14.16 3.77
CA ASP A 102 -2.65 -14.40 2.86
C ASP A 102 -3.05 -15.31 1.69
N ILE A 103 -3.95 -14.80 0.86
CA ILE A 103 -4.42 -15.43 -0.39
C ILE A 103 -4.35 -14.39 -1.49
N ALA A 104 -3.57 -14.66 -2.53
CA ALA A 104 -3.37 -13.75 -3.65
C ALA A 104 -4.68 -13.49 -4.42
N LEU A 105 -5.06 -12.20 -4.52
CA LEU A 105 -6.21 -11.73 -5.30
C LEU A 105 -5.80 -11.31 -6.72
N SER A 106 -4.52 -11.02 -6.94
CA SER A 106 -3.91 -10.66 -8.22
C SER A 106 -2.54 -11.33 -8.38
N ALA A 107 -1.88 -11.08 -9.50
CA ALA A 107 -0.47 -11.35 -9.71
C ALA A 107 0.12 -10.14 -10.43
N GLU A 108 1.18 -9.58 -9.90
CA GLU A 108 1.72 -8.29 -10.32
C GLU A 108 3.25 -8.31 -10.33
N GLU A 109 3.82 -7.42 -11.13
CA GLU A 109 5.26 -7.17 -11.16
C GLU A 109 5.50 -5.67 -10.99
N TYR A 110 6.50 -5.32 -10.17
CA TYR A 110 6.91 -3.93 -10.00
C TYR A 110 8.08 -3.56 -10.88
N ALA A 111 8.00 -2.37 -11.44
CA ALA A 111 9.07 -1.73 -12.19
C ALA A 111 9.01 -0.21 -12.02
N PHE A 112 10.09 0.47 -12.33
CA PHE A 112 10.17 1.93 -12.28
C PHE A 112 9.63 2.55 -13.57
N GLY A 113 8.87 3.63 -13.43
CA GLY A 113 8.35 4.37 -14.58
C GLY A 113 9.31 5.52 -14.96
N VAL A 114 9.97 5.42 -16.10
CA VAL A 114 10.97 6.39 -16.58
C VAL A 114 10.34 7.30 -17.63
N ASP A 115 10.72 8.59 -17.63
CA ASP A 115 10.33 9.55 -18.67
C ASP A 115 10.70 9.00 -20.06
N LYS A 116 9.76 9.07 -20.98
CA LYS A 116 9.91 8.56 -22.35
C LYS A 116 11.03 9.24 -23.16
N SER A 117 11.47 10.40 -22.75
CA SER A 117 12.60 11.10 -23.36
C SER A 117 13.96 10.71 -22.76
N GLN A 118 13.98 9.89 -21.69
CA GLN A 118 15.16 9.56 -20.89
C GLN A 118 15.62 8.10 -21.11
N ASP A 119 15.83 7.71 -22.37
CA ASP A 119 16.26 6.34 -22.71
C ASP A 119 17.62 5.97 -22.07
N ASN A 120 18.51 6.95 -21.86
CA ASN A 120 19.79 6.76 -21.19
C ASN A 120 19.62 6.42 -19.69
N ILE A 121 18.71 7.07 -18.99
CA ILE A 121 18.39 6.76 -17.58
C ILE A 121 17.77 5.37 -17.47
N LYS A 122 16.83 5.04 -18.36
CA LYS A 122 16.25 3.69 -18.40
C LYS A 122 17.30 2.61 -18.65
N ALA A 123 18.21 2.84 -19.60
CA ALA A 123 19.29 1.89 -19.89
C ALA A 123 20.21 1.67 -18.68
N ALA A 124 20.63 2.76 -18.03
CA ALA A 124 21.48 2.69 -16.82
C ALA A 124 20.76 2.00 -15.65
N LEU A 125 19.45 2.25 -15.48
CA LEU A 125 18.64 1.58 -14.47
C LEU A 125 18.53 0.08 -14.74
N ASN A 126 18.25 -0.34 -15.96
CA ASN A 126 18.17 -1.76 -16.30
C ASN A 126 19.53 -2.45 -16.13
N GLU A 127 20.64 -1.78 -16.47
CA GLU A 127 21.99 -2.28 -16.21
C GLU A 127 22.22 -2.47 -14.71
N LEU A 128 21.87 -1.47 -13.88
CA LEU A 128 21.99 -1.56 -12.43
C LEU A 128 21.16 -2.72 -11.86
N LEU A 129 19.90 -2.87 -12.29
CA LEU A 129 19.05 -3.96 -11.84
C LEU A 129 19.58 -5.33 -12.24
N ALA A 130 20.17 -5.44 -13.45
CA ALA A 130 20.83 -6.67 -13.90
C ALA A 130 22.07 -6.99 -13.06
N GLU A 131 22.91 -6.00 -12.74
CA GLU A 131 24.06 -6.13 -11.86
C GLU A 131 23.62 -6.60 -10.46
N MET A 132 22.63 -5.93 -9.84
CA MET A 132 22.11 -6.26 -8.52
C MET A 132 21.49 -7.67 -8.44
N LYS A 133 20.85 -8.12 -9.52
CA LYS A 133 20.34 -9.51 -9.62
C LYS A 133 21.49 -10.53 -9.75
N ALA A 134 22.51 -10.20 -10.53
CA ALA A 134 23.61 -11.12 -10.81
C ALA A 134 24.55 -11.33 -9.61
N ASP A 135 24.75 -10.29 -8.79
CA ASP A 135 25.63 -10.34 -7.61
C ASP A 135 24.88 -10.65 -6.30
N GLY A 136 23.55 -10.77 -6.35
CA GLY A 136 22.69 -11.07 -5.21
C GLY A 136 22.39 -9.88 -4.29
N SER A 137 22.85 -8.67 -4.63
CA SER A 137 22.60 -7.48 -3.81
C SER A 137 21.12 -7.07 -3.81
N LEU A 138 20.35 -7.38 -4.86
CA LEU A 138 18.91 -7.16 -4.88
C LEU A 138 18.20 -8.06 -3.85
N ASP A 139 18.53 -9.35 -3.79
CA ASP A 139 17.94 -10.28 -2.82
C ASP A 139 18.34 -9.89 -1.38
N ALA A 140 19.60 -9.47 -1.19
CA ALA A 140 20.07 -8.96 0.09
C ALA A 140 19.33 -7.68 0.52
N LEU A 141 18.99 -6.82 -0.44
CA LEU A 141 18.19 -5.62 -0.18
C LEU A 141 16.78 -5.99 0.29
N PHE A 142 16.10 -6.91 -0.37
CA PHE A 142 14.80 -7.40 0.10
C PHE A 142 14.88 -8.01 1.50
N ALA A 143 15.84 -8.93 1.74
CA ALA A 143 16.02 -9.56 3.04
C ALA A 143 16.31 -8.55 4.17
N LYS A 144 16.98 -7.45 3.86
CA LYS A 144 17.22 -6.35 4.80
C LYS A 144 15.93 -5.70 5.28
N TYR A 145 14.94 -5.53 4.40
CA TYR A 145 13.66 -4.91 4.73
C TYR A 145 12.64 -5.89 5.30
N ASP A 146 12.76 -7.19 5.02
CA ASP A 146 11.93 -8.24 5.63
C ASP A 146 12.15 -8.37 7.15
N ALA A 147 13.31 -7.95 7.65
CA ALA A 147 13.67 -8.01 9.07
C ALA A 147 13.16 -6.82 9.89
N LEU A 148 12.38 -5.90 9.31
CA LEU A 148 11.92 -4.70 10.02
C LEU A 148 10.95 -5.03 11.15
N GLU A 149 11.20 -4.42 12.32
CA GLU A 149 10.31 -4.41 13.48
C GLU A 149 9.65 -3.03 13.62
N TYR A 150 8.38 -3.03 14.03
CA TYR A 150 7.59 -1.81 14.15
C TYR A 150 7.00 -1.68 15.56
N ASP A 151 6.85 -0.44 16.06
CA ASP A 151 6.11 -0.17 17.30
C ASP A 151 4.59 -0.11 17.04
N ASP A 152 3.82 0.07 18.13
CA ASP A 152 2.36 0.14 18.06
C ASP A 152 1.84 1.39 17.29
N ASP A 153 2.71 2.38 17.07
CA ASP A 153 2.42 3.59 16.29
C ASP A 153 2.87 3.48 14.83
N GLY A 154 3.50 2.35 14.47
CA GLY A 154 3.95 2.06 13.10
C GLY A 154 5.30 2.63 12.73
N ASN A 155 6.10 3.04 13.71
CA ASN A 155 7.46 3.46 13.45
C ASN A 155 8.38 2.25 13.42
N VAL A 156 9.35 2.24 12.53
CA VAL A 156 10.41 1.24 12.52
C VAL A 156 11.28 1.42 13.77
N ILE A 157 11.36 0.39 14.62
CA ILE A 157 12.09 0.40 15.91
C ILE A 157 13.24 -0.58 15.97
N GLY A 158 13.31 -1.51 15.02
CA GLY A 158 14.33 -2.54 14.96
C GLY A 158 14.30 -3.29 13.64
N GLY A 159 15.11 -4.34 13.56
CA GLY A 159 15.17 -5.25 12.42
C GLY A 159 16.39 -5.04 11.54
N ASP A 160 16.79 -3.83 11.22
CA ASP A 160 18.06 -3.60 10.56
C ASP A 160 18.67 -2.25 10.95
N GLU A 161 19.75 -2.30 11.74
CA GLU A 161 20.53 -1.12 12.13
C GLU A 161 21.25 -0.48 10.93
N ASN A 162 21.35 -1.18 9.80
CA ASN A 162 21.99 -0.69 8.58
C ASN A 162 21.03 0.06 7.64
N ILE A 163 19.75 0.18 7.99
CA ILE A 163 18.85 1.04 7.22
C ILE A 163 19.22 2.50 7.49
N VAL A 164 19.94 3.05 6.53
CA VAL A 164 20.35 4.45 6.54
C VAL A 164 19.27 5.27 5.84
N GLY A 165 18.88 6.38 6.47
CA GLY A 165 18.00 7.34 5.81
C GLY A 165 18.69 8.00 4.62
N ILE A 166 17.96 8.22 3.57
CA ILE A 166 18.41 8.85 2.32
C ILE A 166 17.94 10.29 2.32
N ASP A 167 18.87 11.21 2.21
CA ASP A 167 18.56 12.63 2.06
C ASP A 167 18.11 12.92 0.62
N SER A 168 17.13 13.81 0.49
CA SER A 168 16.80 14.42 -0.78
C SER A 168 17.53 15.75 -0.90
N ALA A 169 18.22 15.98 -2.02
CA ALA A 169 18.74 17.29 -2.33
C ALA A 169 17.61 18.29 -2.62
N ASP A 170 17.90 19.57 -2.49
CA ASP A 170 16.99 20.61 -2.94
C ASP A 170 16.89 20.59 -4.47
N LYS A 171 15.67 20.68 -4.99
CA LYS A 171 15.44 20.72 -6.43
C LYS A 171 15.96 22.00 -7.04
N ASP A 172 16.91 21.90 -7.97
CA ASP A 172 17.43 23.03 -8.74
C ASP A 172 16.93 22.99 -10.18
N ASN A 173 15.89 23.76 -10.48
CA ASN A 173 15.34 23.85 -11.83
C ASN A 173 16.30 24.51 -12.85
N ASN A 174 17.36 25.17 -12.40
CA ASN A 174 18.39 25.76 -13.28
C ASN A 174 19.51 24.76 -13.61
N ASN A 175 19.66 23.69 -12.83
CA ASN A 175 20.66 22.63 -12.99
C ASN A 175 20.02 21.23 -13.05
N ALA A 176 18.90 21.09 -13.73
CA ALA A 176 18.19 19.82 -13.84
C ALA A 176 19.08 18.68 -14.39
N ALA A 177 20.06 18.99 -15.26
CA ALA A 177 21.00 18.00 -15.80
C ALA A 177 21.96 17.41 -14.76
N GLY A 178 22.12 18.03 -13.58
CA GLY A 178 22.95 17.55 -12.47
C GLY A 178 22.18 16.75 -11.43
N GLN A 179 20.87 16.58 -11.62
CA GLN A 179 19.99 15.93 -10.66
C GLN A 179 19.22 14.76 -11.28
N LEU A 180 18.95 13.74 -10.48
CA LEU A 180 17.96 12.68 -10.75
C LEU A 180 16.74 12.96 -9.90
N VAL A 181 15.63 13.35 -10.51
CA VAL A 181 14.41 13.72 -9.82
C VAL A 181 13.42 12.55 -9.85
N VAL A 182 13.10 12.04 -8.66
CA VAL A 182 12.27 10.86 -8.47
C VAL A 182 10.97 11.24 -7.77
N ALA A 183 9.83 10.89 -8.38
CA ALA A 183 8.53 10.99 -7.74
C ALA A 183 8.19 9.70 -6.99
N THR A 184 7.65 9.82 -5.79
CA THR A 184 7.29 8.69 -4.94
C THR A 184 6.06 9.03 -4.08
N ASN A 185 5.46 8.01 -3.44
CA ASN A 185 4.53 8.18 -2.32
C ASN A 185 5.10 7.47 -1.09
N ALA A 186 5.83 8.22 -0.26
CA ALA A 186 6.62 7.67 0.84
C ALA A 186 5.77 7.24 2.06
N ALA A 187 4.77 6.39 1.80
CA ALA A 187 3.87 5.78 2.79
C ALA A 187 3.59 4.30 2.46
N PHE A 188 4.54 3.62 1.80
CA PHE A 188 4.36 2.28 1.23
C PHE A 188 5.54 1.35 1.61
N ALA A 189 5.81 1.23 2.94
CA ALA A 189 6.84 0.32 3.43
C ALA A 189 6.55 -1.14 3.02
N PRO A 190 7.56 -1.92 2.64
CA PRO A 190 9.00 -1.67 2.73
C PRO A 190 9.63 -0.96 1.52
N PHE A 191 8.85 -0.61 0.49
CA PHE A 191 9.37 -0.07 -0.77
C PHE A 191 9.81 1.39 -0.65
N GLU A 192 8.96 2.26 -0.10
CA GLU A 192 9.27 3.67 0.13
C GLU A 192 8.51 4.22 1.35
N TYR A 193 9.24 4.85 2.26
CA TYR A 193 8.63 5.44 3.45
C TYR A 193 9.50 6.56 4.05
N LYS A 194 8.90 7.35 4.93
CA LYS A 194 9.62 8.38 5.69
C LYS A 194 10.33 7.78 6.89
N LYS A 195 11.61 8.12 7.07
CA LYS A 195 12.41 7.86 8.27
C LYS A 195 12.83 9.20 8.88
N GLY A 196 11.97 9.76 9.71
CA GLY A 196 12.12 11.15 10.15
C GLY A 196 12.01 12.13 8.97
N ASN A 197 13.04 12.94 8.75
CA ASN A 197 13.10 13.87 7.62
C ASN A 197 13.74 13.25 6.36
N GLN A 198 14.18 12.02 6.43
CA GLN A 198 14.81 11.28 5.35
C GLN A 198 13.83 10.29 4.73
N PHE A 199 14.24 9.67 3.64
CA PHE A 199 13.52 8.60 2.98
C PHE A 199 14.24 7.27 3.22
N ALA A 200 13.51 6.17 3.17
CA ALA A 200 14.06 4.82 3.21
C ALA A 200 13.16 3.89 2.40
N GLY A 201 13.64 2.68 2.14
CA GLY A 201 12.89 1.68 1.42
C GLY A 201 13.67 1.12 0.22
N ILE A 202 13.21 -0.01 -0.26
CA ILE A 202 13.83 -0.75 -1.38
C ILE A 202 13.96 0.16 -2.61
N ASP A 203 12.88 0.83 -3.00
CA ASP A 203 12.86 1.72 -4.15
C ASP A 203 13.82 2.89 -3.98
N MET A 204 13.85 3.46 -2.77
CA MET A 204 14.72 4.61 -2.48
C MET A 204 16.21 4.24 -2.51
N GLU A 205 16.58 3.04 -2.03
CA GLU A 205 17.97 2.57 -2.12
C GLU A 205 18.40 2.28 -3.55
N ILE A 206 17.51 1.71 -4.38
CA ILE A 206 17.78 1.51 -5.81
C ILE A 206 17.94 2.87 -6.52
N MET A 207 17.08 3.86 -6.23
CA MET A 207 17.21 5.20 -6.82
C MET A 207 18.48 5.92 -6.37
N LYS A 208 18.89 5.74 -5.10
CA LYS A 208 20.16 6.28 -4.62
C LYS A 208 21.35 5.64 -5.35
N ALA A 209 21.35 4.32 -5.51
CA ALA A 209 22.39 3.61 -6.25
C ALA A 209 22.45 4.05 -7.73
N LEU A 210 21.29 4.31 -8.35
CA LEU A 210 21.23 4.83 -9.72
C LEU A 210 21.81 6.25 -9.80
N ALA A 211 21.43 7.14 -8.88
CA ALA A 211 21.95 8.49 -8.85
C ALA A 211 23.48 8.49 -8.69
N ASP A 212 24.01 7.64 -7.81
CA ASP A 212 25.46 7.48 -7.63
C ASP A 212 26.15 6.93 -8.88
N LYS A 213 25.58 5.92 -9.53
CA LYS A 213 26.08 5.36 -10.81
C LYS A 213 26.14 6.40 -11.91
N LEU A 214 25.19 7.33 -11.94
CA LEU A 214 25.10 8.40 -12.93
C LEU A 214 25.91 9.66 -12.52
N GLY A 215 26.38 9.76 -11.29
CA GLY A 215 27.04 10.95 -10.76
C GLY A 215 26.10 12.14 -10.60
N LEU A 216 24.82 11.89 -10.29
CA LEU A 216 23.76 12.87 -10.12
C LEU A 216 23.40 13.05 -8.64
N GLU A 217 22.90 14.23 -8.28
CA GLU A 217 22.26 14.46 -6.98
C GLU A 217 20.85 13.88 -6.99
N LEU A 218 20.48 13.11 -5.98
CA LEU A 218 19.14 12.54 -5.85
C LEU A 218 18.18 13.56 -5.25
N VAL A 219 17.10 13.87 -5.98
CA VAL A 219 15.95 14.65 -5.51
C VAL A 219 14.74 13.72 -5.42
N ILE A 220 14.09 13.66 -4.25
CA ILE A 220 12.91 12.84 -4.03
C ILE A 220 11.71 13.75 -3.79
N GLU A 221 10.71 13.67 -4.67
CA GLU A 221 9.45 14.39 -4.55
C GLU A 221 8.34 13.44 -4.06
N ASP A 222 7.93 13.65 -2.81
CA ASP A 222 6.86 12.91 -2.17
C ASP A 222 5.50 13.53 -2.52
N MET A 223 4.59 12.72 -3.05
CA MET A 223 3.26 13.15 -3.51
C MET A 223 2.22 12.05 -3.38
N ASP A 224 0.94 12.37 -3.59
CA ASP A 224 -0.12 11.36 -3.64
C ASP A 224 0.12 10.35 -4.76
N PHE A 225 -0.12 9.06 -4.49
CA PHE A 225 0.25 7.95 -5.39
C PHE A 225 -0.36 8.07 -6.80
N ASP A 226 -1.60 8.55 -6.91
CA ASP A 226 -2.28 8.74 -8.20
C ASP A 226 -1.63 9.83 -9.06
N ALA A 227 -0.82 10.71 -8.47
CA ALA A 227 -0.04 11.73 -9.19
C ALA A 227 1.33 11.22 -9.64
N VAL A 228 1.91 10.21 -8.99
CA VAL A 228 3.30 9.76 -9.20
C VAL A 228 3.60 9.48 -10.67
N VAL A 229 2.85 8.56 -11.30
CA VAL A 229 3.08 8.19 -12.72
C VAL A 229 2.83 9.36 -13.67
N THR A 230 1.80 10.17 -13.39
CA THR A 230 1.38 11.26 -14.27
C THR A 230 2.27 12.52 -14.15
N SER A 231 3.11 12.58 -13.13
CA SER A 231 4.09 13.66 -12.92
C SER A 231 5.36 13.49 -13.75
N VAL A 232 5.70 12.26 -14.14
CA VAL A 232 6.91 11.95 -14.92
C VAL A 232 6.91 12.72 -16.25
N GLY A 233 8.06 13.27 -16.61
CA GLY A 233 8.21 14.13 -17.77
C GLY A 233 7.67 15.56 -17.58
N LYS A 234 7.21 15.89 -16.36
CA LYS A 234 6.78 17.24 -15.98
C LYS A 234 7.65 17.75 -14.84
N ASN A 235 7.89 19.06 -14.81
CA ASN A 235 8.68 19.69 -13.74
C ASN A 235 10.03 18.99 -13.49
N ASN A 236 10.67 18.50 -14.55
CA ASN A 236 11.93 17.76 -14.50
C ASN A 236 11.89 16.48 -13.65
N ILE A 237 10.76 15.83 -13.53
CA ILE A 237 10.66 14.51 -12.89
C ILE A 237 11.06 13.43 -13.90
N ASP A 238 12.11 12.69 -13.60
CA ASP A 238 12.71 11.67 -14.47
C ASP A 238 12.11 10.30 -14.27
N ILE A 239 11.83 9.92 -13.01
CA ILE A 239 11.42 8.57 -12.63
C ILE A 239 10.27 8.61 -11.63
N ALA A 240 9.34 7.67 -11.78
CA ALA A 240 8.37 7.25 -10.78
C ALA A 240 8.90 5.98 -10.10
N ALA A 241 9.14 6.04 -8.79
CA ALA A 241 9.57 4.92 -7.95
C ALA A 241 8.64 4.81 -6.74
N SER A 242 7.69 3.87 -6.77
CA SER A 242 6.63 3.76 -5.75
C SER A 242 5.89 2.43 -5.84
N GLY A 243 6.61 1.30 -5.79
CA GLY A 243 6.00 -0.03 -5.88
C GLY A 243 5.08 -0.16 -7.10
N LEU A 244 5.50 0.30 -8.27
CA LEU A 244 4.61 0.49 -9.41
C LEU A 244 4.37 -0.81 -10.18
N THR A 245 3.15 -1.32 -10.15
CA THR A 245 2.70 -2.41 -11.02
C THR A 245 2.79 -2.01 -12.48
N ILE A 246 3.41 -2.88 -13.30
CA ILE A 246 3.43 -2.74 -14.76
C ILE A 246 2.02 -2.88 -15.30
N LYS A 247 1.54 -1.82 -15.97
CA LYS A 247 0.19 -1.77 -16.52
C LYS A 247 0.16 -1.02 -17.86
N GLU A 248 -0.64 -1.51 -18.83
CA GLU A 248 -0.68 -0.93 -20.17
C GLU A 248 -1.11 0.54 -20.18
N SER A 249 -2.08 0.89 -19.35
CA SER A 249 -2.50 2.29 -19.22
C SER A 249 -1.39 3.21 -18.68
N ARG A 250 -0.53 2.71 -17.77
CA ARG A 250 0.63 3.45 -17.26
C ARG A 250 1.73 3.61 -18.31
N LYS A 251 1.89 2.64 -19.23
CA LYS A 251 2.85 2.72 -20.35
C LYS A 251 2.54 3.89 -21.32
N GLN A 252 1.35 4.45 -21.26
CA GLN A 252 1.03 5.65 -22.02
C GLN A 252 1.78 6.89 -21.50
N ALA A 253 2.06 6.96 -20.20
CA ALA A 253 2.76 8.07 -19.55
C ALA A 253 4.28 7.83 -19.45
N VAL A 254 4.71 6.60 -19.14
CA VAL A 254 6.11 6.25 -18.86
C VAL A 254 6.61 5.07 -19.69
N ASN A 255 7.94 4.93 -19.78
CA ASN A 255 8.60 3.69 -20.18
C ASN A 255 9.00 2.92 -18.92
N PHE A 256 8.50 1.70 -18.73
CA PHE A 256 8.92 0.89 -17.61
C PHE A 256 10.35 0.37 -17.76
N SER A 257 11.07 0.28 -16.64
CA SER A 257 12.29 -0.52 -16.51
C SER A 257 11.98 -2.01 -16.63
N ASP A 258 13.01 -2.84 -16.56
CA ASP A 258 12.84 -4.25 -16.26
C ASP A 258 12.24 -4.41 -14.85
N SER A 259 11.44 -5.47 -14.64
CA SER A 259 10.85 -5.76 -13.33
C SER A 259 11.93 -6.05 -12.29
N TYR A 260 11.81 -5.48 -11.09
CA TYR A 260 12.70 -5.75 -9.96
C TYR A 260 12.05 -6.61 -8.88
N PHE A 261 10.72 -6.71 -8.87
CA PHE A 261 9.94 -7.53 -7.94
C PHE A 261 8.76 -8.18 -8.66
N SER A 262 8.64 -9.53 -8.58
CA SER A 262 7.65 -10.33 -9.32
C SER A 262 6.69 -11.11 -8.42
N GLU A 263 6.77 -10.91 -7.11
CA GLU A 263 5.95 -11.60 -6.12
C GLU A 263 4.90 -10.67 -5.49
N ALA A 264 4.54 -9.60 -6.19
CA ALA A 264 3.49 -8.68 -5.76
C ALA A 264 2.11 -9.24 -6.07
N PHE A 265 1.20 -9.13 -5.10
CA PHE A 265 -0.22 -9.46 -5.26
C PHE A 265 -1.06 -8.73 -4.23
N GLN A 266 -2.31 -8.47 -4.55
CA GLN A 266 -3.27 -7.89 -3.60
C GLN A 266 -3.71 -8.93 -2.58
N VAL A 267 -3.90 -8.51 -1.34
CA VAL A 267 -4.43 -9.30 -0.22
C VAL A 267 -5.51 -8.53 0.53
N LEU A 268 -6.22 -9.25 1.40
CA LEU A 268 -7.22 -8.64 2.27
C LEU A 268 -6.65 -8.50 3.69
N ILE A 269 -6.77 -7.30 4.28
CA ILE A 269 -6.57 -7.07 5.71
C ILE A 269 -7.95 -7.03 6.38
N VAL A 270 -8.09 -7.75 7.48
CA VAL A 270 -9.33 -7.81 8.27
C VAL A 270 -9.02 -7.63 9.76
N PRO A 271 -9.99 -7.24 10.61
CA PRO A 271 -9.85 -7.31 12.06
C PRO A 271 -9.52 -8.73 12.51
N THR A 272 -8.68 -8.91 13.53
CA THR A 272 -8.35 -10.26 14.09
C THR A 272 -9.58 -11.02 14.58
N SER A 273 -10.63 -10.30 15.02
CA SER A 273 -11.91 -10.87 15.41
C SER A 273 -12.75 -11.41 14.25
N ASN A 274 -12.42 -11.06 13.01
CA ASN A 274 -13.12 -11.56 11.84
C ASN A 274 -12.70 -13.00 11.56
N THR A 275 -13.66 -13.92 11.47
CA THR A 275 -13.45 -15.36 11.19
C THR A 275 -14.03 -15.79 9.85
N GLU A 276 -14.62 -14.86 9.10
CA GLU A 276 -15.36 -15.14 7.88
C GLU A 276 -14.47 -15.70 6.76
N PHE A 277 -13.20 -15.31 6.73
CA PHE A 277 -12.24 -15.74 5.73
C PHE A 277 -11.30 -16.87 6.19
N ASP A 278 -11.40 -17.33 7.45
CA ASP A 278 -10.47 -18.29 8.03
C ASP A 278 -10.50 -19.67 7.33
N SER A 279 -11.61 -20.01 6.68
CA SER A 279 -11.75 -21.26 5.93
C SER A 279 -11.34 -21.15 4.46
N CYS A 280 -11.07 -19.95 3.96
CA CYS A 280 -10.69 -19.72 2.57
C CYS A 280 -9.34 -20.37 2.26
N LYS A 281 -9.22 -20.95 1.07
CA LYS A 281 -7.99 -21.57 0.56
C LYS A 281 -7.58 -20.97 -0.79
N THR A 282 -8.49 -20.33 -1.48
CA THR A 282 -8.31 -19.83 -2.83
C THR A 282 -8.91 -18.44 -2.99
N LYS A 283 -8.45 -17.70 -4.02
CA LYS A 283 -9.08 -16.46 -4.46
C LYS A 283 -10.58 -16.60 -4.66
N ALA A 284 -11.03 -17.72 -5.26
CA ALA A 284 -12.45 -17.95 -5.53
C ALA A 284 -13.29 -18.02 -4.24
N ASP A 285 -12.74 -18.55 -3.14
CA ASP A 285 -13.41 -18.60 -1.84
C ASP A 285 -13.63 -17.18 -1.30
N ILE A 286 -12.61 -16.31 -1.36
CA ILE A 286 -12.70 -14.91 -0.95
C ILE A 286 -13.72 -14.17 -1.84
N GLU A 287 -13.61 -14.34 -3.15
CA GLU A 287 -14.54 -13.70 -4.10
C GLU A 287 -15.99 -14.11 -3.89
N ALA A 288 -16.25 -15.38 -3.53
CA ALA A 288 -17.59 -15.85 -3.23
C ALA A 288 -18.18 -15.14 -2.00
N ILE A 289 -17.39 -14.95 -0.95
CA ILE A 289 -17.78 -14.20 0.24
C ILE A 289 -18.05 -12.73 -0.12
N LEU A 290 -17.13 -12.08 -0.84
CA LEU A 290 -17.28 -10.68 -1.23
C LEU A 290 -18.49 -10.44 -2.13
N LYS A 291 -18.80 -11.36 -3.04
CA LYS A 291 -20.00 -11.27 -3.92
C LYS A 291 -21.31 -11.48 -3.16
N ALA A 292 -21.27 -12.08 -1.98
CA ALA A 292 -22.45 -12.33 -1.14
C ALA A 292 -22.77 -11.18 -0.15
N LYS A 293 -21.93 -10.15 -0.08
CA LYS A 293 -22.14 -8.95 0.76
C LYS A 293 -23.23 -8.07 0.20
#